data_6216d52ea3ce26b119147bd886a8647a
#
_entry.id   6216d52ea3ce26b119147bd886a8647a
#
_cell.length_a   1.000
_cell.length_b   1.000
_cell.length_c   1.000
_cell.angle_alpha   90.00
_cell.angle_beta   90.00
_cell.angle_gamma   90.00
#
_symmetry.space_group_name_H-M   'P 1'
#
loop_
_entity.id
_entity.type
_entity.pdbx_description
1 polymer ?
#
loop_
_entity_poly.entity_id
_entity_poly.type
_entity_poly.pdbx_seq_one_letter_code
_entity_poly.pdbx_strand_id
1 'polypeptide(L)'
;MRQVLETRQIAPVATVLDPADRKEVDRVGLGLYRALHRDSVADVLKDLRLRRVSAVLLSATRCRAMELSRTMRVVREFPRVPALMLLSRSEQPSPADILALGNCGVRRIIDVRFPGGWNRLREALSASANHARDVHASAELATELEGTPPDFVRFIEALFSSYVGPRTVRSLAAALGVLPSTLMSRFYRAALPAPKRYLAMSGLVRAARLFENPGMSVADVANHLDHSSPQSFGRHILNYLGISAGEFRQTHDGAKMMARFRQDLITPYRERLATMSPLVMQQRGAKPRIREH
;
A
#
# COMPACT_ATOMS: atom_id res chain seq x y z
N MET A 1 20.14 4.14 -32.57
CA MET A 1 19.19 3.31 -31.79
C MET A 1 19.94 2.73 -30.59
N ARG A 2 19.93 3.40 -29.45
CA ARG A 2 20.43 2.85 -28.17
C ARG A 2 19.21 2.33 -27.42
N GLN A 3 19.07 1.01 -27.33
CA GLN A 3 18.18 0.36 -26.39
C GLN A 3 18.65 0.73 -24.98
N VAL A 4 17.88 1.56 -24.30
CA VAL A 4 17.99 1.75 -22.85
C VAL A 4 17.49 0.43 -22.23
N LEU A 5 18.45 -0.41 -21.84
CA LEU A 5 18.18 -1.54 -20.97
C LEU A 5 17.66 -0.95 -19.64
N GLU A 6 16.34 -0.96 -19.45
CA GLU A 6 15.72 -0.73 -18.14
C GLU A 6 16.32 -1.74 -17.16
N THR A 7 17.18 -1.25 -16.31
CA THR A 7 17.76 -2.03 -15.21
C THR A 7 16.59 -2.44 -14.32
N ARG A 8 16.15 -3.67 -14.47
CA ARG A 8 15.06 -4.27 -13.69
C ARG A 8 15.43 -4.15 -12.21
N GLN A 9 14.84 -3.19 -11.54
CA GLN A 9 15.13 -2.93 -10.13
C GLN A 9 14.67 -4.14 -9.32
N ILE A 10 15.67 -4.92 -8.84
CA ILE A 10 15.44 -6.16 -8.11
C ILE A 10 14.85 -5.82 -6.73
N ALA A 11 13.67 -6.34 -6.44
CA ALA A 11 12.95 -6.02 -5.21
C ALA A 11 13.67 -6.59 -3.98
N PRO A 12 13.94 -5.78 -2.95
CA PRO A 12 14.58 -6.25 -1.72
C PRO A 12 13.59 -7.00 -0.83
N VAL A 13 14.00 -8.15 -0.30
CA VAL A 13 13.24 -8.98 0.65
C VAL A 13 14.07 -9.09 1.94
N ALA A 14 13.54 -8.55 3.05
CA ALA A 14 14.21 -8.68 4.34
C ALA A 14 13.97 -10.07 4.94
N THR A 15 15.00 -10.68 5.48
CA THR A 15 14.90 -12.04 6.03
C THR A 15 15.52 -12.14 7.42
N VAL A 16 14.87 -12.90 8.30
CA VAL A 16 15.41 -13.33 9.59
C VAL A 16 15.39 -14.87 9.59
N LEU A 17 16.45 -15.45 9.07
CA LEU A 17 16.55 -16.89 8.79
C LEU A 17 17.80 -17.50 9.41
N ASP A 18 17.78 -18.83 9.53
CA ASP A 18 18.96 -19.60 9.85
C ASP A 18 20.02 -19.45 8.75
N PRO A 19 21.33 -19.41 9.07
CA PRO A 19 22.40 -19.27 8.08
C PRO A 19 22.37 -20.33 6.97
N ALA A 20 21.92 -21.55 7.26
CA ALA A 20 21.80 -22.60 6.26
C ALA A 20 20.76 -22.27 5.18
N ASP A 21 19.63 -21.65 5.57
CA ASP A 21 18.54 -21.29 4.66
C ASP A 21 18.84 -20.04 3.83
N ARG A 22 19.73 -19.15 4.32
CA ARG A 22 20.08 -17.90 3.62
C ARG A 22 20.62 -18.16 2.22
N LYS A 23 21.56 -19.12 2.08
CA LYS A 23 22.17 -19.49 0.79
C LYS A 23 21.13 -19.99 -0.21
N GLU A 24 20.18 -20.79 0.28
CA GLU A 24 19.15 -21.36 -0.58
C GLU A 24 18.13 -20.31 -1.02
N VAL A 25 17.78 -19.40 -0.12
CA VAL A 25 16.91 -18.23 -0.43
C VAL A 25 17.58 -17.32 -1.46
N ASP A 26 18.89 -17.07 -1.37
CA ASP A 26 19.63 -16.30 -2.36
C ASP A 26 19.63 -17.00 -3.72
N ARG A 27 19.90 -18.32 -3.75
CA ARG A 27 19.91 -19.11 -4.98
C ARG A 27 18.57 -19.08 -5.71
N VAL A 28 17.49 -19.25 -4.96
CA VAL A 28 16.13 -19.25 -5.52
C VAL A 28 15.71 -17.84 -5.97
N GLY A 29 16.27 -16.81 -5.34
CA GLY A 29 15.98 -15.40 -5.62
C GLY A 29 16.68 -14.82 -6.84
N LEU A 30 17.64 -15.51 -7.43
CA LEU A 30 18.45 -15.00 -8.55
C LEU A 30 17.60 -14.42 -9.68
N GLY A 31 17.80 -13.14 -9.99
CA GLY A 31 17.09 -12.39 -11.03
C GLY A 31 15.66 -11.97 -10.70
N LEU A 32 15.15 -12.26 -9.50
CA LEU A 32 13.77 -11.98 -9.08
C LEU A 32 13.68 -11.02 -7.90
N TYR A 33 14.43 -11.31 -6.83
CA TYR A 33 14.52 -10.48 -5.64
C TYR A 33 15.94 -10.51 -5.09
N ARG A 34 16.26 -9.56 -4.20
CA ARG A 34 17.50 -9.51 -3.47
C ARG A 34 17.21 -9.72 -1.98
N ALA A 35 17.73 -10.79 -1.40
CA ALA A 35 17.62 -11.02 0.04
C ALA A 35 18.48 -10.02 0.83
N LEU A 36 17.90 -9.45 1.88
CA LEU A 36 18.56 -8.63 2.88
C LEU A 36 18.54 -9.43 4.19
N HIS A 37 19.56 -10.23 4.41
CA HIS A 37 19.65 -11.03 5.63
C HIS A 37 19.90 -10.14 6.84
N ARG A 38 19.06 -10.31 7.85
CA ARG A 38 19.12 -9.59 9.13
C ARG A 38 19.20 -10.60 10.26
N ASP A 39 19.79 -10.20 11.36
CA ASP A 39 19.90 -11.06 12.53
C ASP A 39 18.76 -10.87 13.52
N SER A 40 18.02 -9.76 13.39
CA SER A 40 16.87 -9.45 14.25
C SER A 40 15.70 -8.84 13.47
N VAL A 41 14.50 -8.96 14.01
CA VAL A 41 13.31 -8.26 13.50
C VAL A 41 13.40 -6.74 13.71
N ALA A 42 14.22 -6.28 14.67
CA ALA A 42 14.48 -4.85 14.87
C ALA A 42 15.17 -4.23 13.64
N ASP A 43 16.09 -4.93 13.01
CA ASP A 43 16.76 -4.45 11.79
C ASP A 43 15.83 -4.48 10.58
N VAL A 44 14.96 -5.49 10.50
CA VAL A 44 13.88 -5.52 9.50
C VAL A 44 12.97 -4.30 9.64
N LEU A 45 12.59 -3.91 10.86
CA LEU A 45 11.79 -2.69 11.09
C LEU A 45 12.50 -1.41 10.63
N LYS A 46 13.82 -1.32 10.78
CA LYS A 46 14.60 -0.18 10.23
C LYS A 46 14.52 -0.14 8.70
N ASP A 47 14.72 -1.27 8.05
CA ASP A 47 14.64 -1.37 6.59
C ASP A 47 13.24 -1.01 6.06
N LEU A 48 12.19 -1.47 6.74
CA LEU A 48 10.79 -1.15 6.39
C LEU A 48 10.48 0.35 6.49
N ARG A 49 11.00 1.02 7.53
CA ARG A 49 10.83 2.48 7.69
C ARG A 49 11.52 3.27 6.58
N LEU A 50 12.63 2.76 6.07
CA LEU A 50 13.33 3.33 4.91
C LEU A 50 12.66 2.97 3.57
N ARG A 51 11.50 2.27 3.58
CA ARG A 51 10.76 1.81 2.40
C ARG A 51 11.60 0.97 1.42
N ARG A 52 12.56 0.20 1.95
CA ARG A 52 13.51 -0.59 1.14
C ARG A 52 13.14 -2.07 1.00
N VAL A 53 11.94 -2.47 1.43
CA VAL A 53 11.57 -3.89 1.56
C VAL A 53 10.21 -4.13 0.91
N SER A 54 10.15 -5.15 0.04
CA SER A 54 8.93 -5.58 -0.66
C SER A 54 8.23 -6.76 0.01
N ALA A 55 8.97 -7.56 0.79
CA ALA A 55 8.44 -8.67 1.58
C ALA A 55 9.35 -8.96 2.77
N VAL A 56 8.82 -9.63 3.79
CA VAL A 56 9.58 -10.11 4.95
C VAL A 56 9.46 -11.62 5.04
N LEU A 57 10.58 -12.33 5.20
CA LEU A 57 10.65 -13.77 5.35
C LEU A 57 11.24 -14.11 6.71
N LEU A 58 10.48 -14.82 7.55
CA LEU A 58 10.78 -15.08 8.94
C LEU A 58 10.94 -16.57 9.20
N SER A 59 11.93 -16.93 10.00
CA SER A 59 12.09 -18.25 10.61
C SER A 59 11.25 -18.35 11.88
N ALA A 60 10.52 -19.43 12.05
CA ALA A 60 9.73 -19.64 13.26
C ALA A 60 10.61 -19.79 14.52
N THR A 61 11.78 -20.43 14.39
CA THR A 61 12.68 -20.67 15.51
C THR A 61 13.47 -19.43 15.92
N ARG A 62 13.80 -18.55 14.98
CA ARG A 62 14.52 -17.30 15.28
C ARG A 62 13.62 -16.17 15.79
N CYS A 63 12.33 -16.24 15.50
CA CYS A 63 11.34 -15.22 15.91
C CYS A 63 10.59 -15.61 17.19
N ARG A 64 11.29 -16.28 18.15
CA ARG A 64 10.71 -16.65 19.45
C ARG A 64 10.46 -15.47 20.37
N ALA A 65 9.92 -15.72 21.53
CA ALA A 65 9.38 -14.82 22.55
C ALA A 65 9.86 -13.35 22.51
N MET A 66 11.15 -13.07 22.47
CA MET A 66 11.71 -11.69 22.44
C MET A 66 11.45 -10.93 21.15
N GLU A 67 11.19 -11.61 20.03
CA GLU A 67 10.97 -11.02 18.73
C GLU A 67 9.48 -10.93 18.35
N LEU A 68 8.57 -11.60 19.08
CA LEU A 68 7.13 -11.66 18.76
C LEU A 68 6.47 -10.27 18.78
N SER A 69 6.78 -9.44 19.77
CA SER A 69 6.25 -8.08 19.83
C SER A 69 6.72 -7.22 18.65
N ARG A 70 7.96 -7.41 18.20
CA ARG A 70 8.50 -6.72 17.02
C ARG A 70 7.90 -7.27 15.72
N THR A 71 7.69 -8.60 15.63
CA THR A 71 7.01 -9.23 14.49
C THR A 71 5.57 -8.72 14.36
N MET A 72 4.85 -8.60 15.49
CA MET A 72 3.52 -7.99 15.50
C MET A 72 3.55 -6.55 14.96
N ARG A 73 4.58 -5.77 15.32
CA ARG A 73 4.76 -4.41 14.79
C ARG A 73 5.03 -4.42 13.29
N VAL A 74 5.84 -5.33 12.76
CA VAL A 74 6.06 -5.49 11.31
C VAL A 74 4.72 -5.63 10.59
N VAL A 75 3.86 -6.54 11.06
CA VAL A 75 2.56 -6.80 10.42
C VAL A 75 1.59 -5.63 10.57
N ARG A 76 1.55 -4.98 11.74
CA ARG A 76 0.60 -3.89 12.03
C ARG A 76 1.03 -2.54 11.44
N GLU A 77 2.31 -2.19 11.53
CA GLU A 77 2.83 -0.91 11.02
C GLU A 77 2.99 -0.95 9.48
N PHE A 78 3.26 -2.13 8.90
CA PHE A 78 3.52 -2.31 7.45
C PHE A 78 2.64 -3.39 6.80
N PRO A 79 1.30 -3.31 6.89
CA PRO A 79 0.41 -4.36 6.41
C PRO A 79 0.44 -4.57 4.89
N ARG A 80 1.00 -3.63 4.12
CA ARG A 80 1.22 -3.79 2.67
C ARG A 80 2.42 -4.67 2.35
N VAL A 81 3.34 -4.86 3.29
CA VAL A 81 4.52 -5.70 3.11
C VAL A 81 4.18 -7.10 3.63
N PRO A 82 4.05 -8.11 2.77
CA PRO A 82 3.70 -9.45 3.21
C PRO A 82 4.81 -10.01 4.11
N ALA A 83 4.40 -10.51 5.29
CA ALA A 83 5.24 -11.29 6.18
C ALA A 83 4.93 -12.78 6.00
N LEU A 84 5.96 -13.54 5.62
CA LEU A 84 5.87 -14.98 5.36
C LEU A 84 6.72 -15.74 6.37
N MET A 85 6.26 -16.91 6.77
CA MET A 85 7.01 -17.86 7.59
C MET A 85 7.64 -18.93 6.67
N LEU A 86 8.93 -19.15 6.80
CA LEU A 86 9.64 -20.25 6.15
C LEU A 86 9.70 -21.44 7.10
N LEU A 87 9.29 -22.61 6.64
CA LEU A 87 9.57 -23.90 7.29
C LEU A 87 10.58 -24.67 6.43
N SER A 88 11.77 -24.87 6.96
CA SER A 88 12.86 -25.57 6.29
C SER A 88 13.30 -26.82 7.05
N ARG A 89 14.20 -27.59 6.46
CA ARG A 89 14.78 -28.78 7.13
C ARG A 89 15.81 -28.40 8.20
N SER A 90 16.39 -27.21 8.12
CA SER A 90 17.31 -26.68 9.12
C SER A 90 16.61 -26.29 10.43
N GLU A 91 15.28 -26.21 10.40
CA GLU A 91 14.47 -25.78 11.53
C GLU A 91 13.45 -26.83 11.93
N GLN A 92 13.28 -27.01 13.23
CA GLN A 92 12.22 -27.82 13.81
C GLN A 92 11.38 -26.94 14.76
N PRO A 93 10.51 -26.07 14.23
CA PRO A 93 9.66 -25.25 15.05
C PRO A 93 8.62 -26.11 15.75
N SER A 94 8.38 -25.82 17.02
CA SER A 94 7.26 -26.42 17.73
C SER A 94 5.92 -25.91 17.20
N PRO A 95 4.82 -26.62 17.38
CA PRO A 95 3.48 -26.09 17.07
C PRO A 95 3.20 -24.75 17.76
N ALA A 96 3.74 -24.54 18.97
CA ALA A 96 3.63 -23.28 19.70
C ALA A 96 4.34 -22.12 19.01
N ASP A 97 5.54 -22.34 18.43
CA ASP A 97 6.27 -21.31 17.67
C ASP A 97 5.47 -20.88 16.42
N ILE A 98 4.88 -21.84 15.70
CA ILE A 98 4.04 -21.57 14.52
C ILE A 98 2.79 -20.78 14.92
N LEU A 99 2.12 -21.20 15.99
CA LEU A 99 0.92 -20.54 16.51
C LEU A 99 1.24 -19.12 16.99
N ALA A 100 2.37 -18.92 17.66
CA ALA A 100 2.81 -17.61 18.13
C ALA A 100 3.02 -16.61 16.98
N LEU A 101 3.67 -17.02 15.88
CA LEU A 101 3.80 -16.19 14.69
C LEU A 101 2.46 -15.95 13.99
N GLY A 102 1.58 -16.95 13.94
CA GLY A 102 0.22 -16.80 13.45
C GLY A 102 -0.57 -15.75 14.24
N ASN A 103 -0.47 -15.76 15.56
CA ASN A 103 -1.10 -14.77 16.46
C ASN A 103 -0.50 -13.36 16.27
N CYS A 104 0.76 -13.24 15.85
CA CYS A 104 1.35 -11.95 15.46
C CYS A 104 0.82 -11.44 14.10
N GLY A 105 0.04 -12.26 13.37
CA GLY A 105 -0.53 -11.90 12.07
C GLY A 105 0.27 -12.41 10.87
N VAL A 106 1.30 -13.22 11.06
CA VAL A 106 2.02 -13.92 9.98
C VAL A 106 1.16 -15.10 9.54
N ARG A 107 0.43 -14.96 8.45
CA ARG A 107 -0.61 -15.92 8.02
C ARG A 107 -0.22 -16.81 6.85
N ARG A 108 0.91 -16.53 6.22
CA ARG A 108 1.40 -17.32 5.10
C ARG A 108 2.62 -18.12 5.50
N ILE A 109 2.49 -19.45 5.40
CA ILE A 109 3.55 -20.40 5.64
C ILE A 109 4.03 -20.95 4.30
N ILE A 110 5.33 -20.92 4.06
CA ILE A 110 5.98 -21.55 2.93
C ILE A 110 6.79 -22.73 3.48
N ASP A 111 6.34 -23.92 3.22
CA ASP A 111 7.01 -25.15 3.62
C ASP A 111 7.89 -25.66 2.48
N VAL A 112 9.20 -25.48 2.64
CA VAL A 112 10.20 -25.90 1.65
C VAL A 112 10.78 -27.30 1.90
N ARG A 113 10.27 -28.00 2.89
CA ARG A 113 10.64 -29.40 3.17
C ARG A 113 10.07 -30.37 2.15
N PHE A 114 8.96 -29.99 1.52
CA PHE A 114 8.28 -30.77 0.49
C PHE A 114 8.65 -30.35 -0.93
N PRO A 115 8.53 -31.25 -1.91
CA PRO A 115 8.76 -30.92 -3.31
C PRO A 115 7.96 -29.73 -3.77
N GLY A 116 8.55 -28.84 -4.54
CA GLY A 116 7.92 -27.61 -5.03
C GLY A 116 7.81 -26.47 -4.02
N GLY A 117 8.25 -26.65 -2.76
CA GLY A 117 8.19 -25.59 -1.74
C GLY A 117 9.01 -24.36 -2.12
N TRP A 118 10.19 -24.55 -2.67
CA TRP A 118 11.05 -23.46 -3.16
C TRP A 118 10.42 -22.71 -4.36
N ASN A 119 9.73 -23.39 -5.25
CA ASN A 119 8.98 -22.74 -6.34
C ASN A 119 7.84 -21.88 -5.78
N ARG A 120 7.11 -22.39 -4.78
CA ARG A 120 6.07 -21.60 -4.08
C ARG A 120 6.63 -20.36 -3.39
N LEU A 121 7.83 -20.46 -2.78
CA LEU A 121 8.50 -19.28 -2.23
C LEU A 121 8.84 -18.27 -3.33
N ARG A 122 9.40 -18.74 -4.42
CA ARG A 122 9.74 -17.92 -5.58
C ARG A 122 8.52 -17.18 -6.13
N GLU A 123 7.41 -17.87 -6.35
CA GLU A 123 6.14 -17.28 -6.81
C GLU A 123 5.61 -16.25 -5.81
N ALA A 124 5.62 -16.58 -4.52
CA ALA A 124 5.15 -15.70 -3.47
C ALA A 124 5.93 -14.39 -3.39
N LEU A 125 7.26 -14.46 -3.50
CA LEU A 125 8.13 -13.29 -3.43
C LEU A 125 8.15 -12.51 -4.75
N SER A 126 7.96 -13.17 -5.91
CA SER A 126 7.82 -12.50 -7.20
C SER A 126 6.53 -11.68 -7.29
N ALA A 127 5.43 -12.19 -6.77
CA ALA A 127 4.18 -11.44 -6.67
C ALA A 127 4.35 -10.17 -5.80
N SER A 128 5.08 -10.29 -4.68
CA SER A 128 5.40 -9.15 -3.81
C SER A 128 6.35 -8.14 -4.46
N ALA A 129 7.25 -8.60 -5.35
CA ALA A 129 8.14 -7.73 -6.12
C ALA A 129 7.41 -6.88 -7.16
N ASN A 130 6.32 -7.42 -7.73
CA ASN A 130 5.47 -6.66 -8.65
C ASN A 130 4.74 -5.50 -7.93
N HIS A 131 4.49 -5.64 -6.64
CA HIS A 131 3.91 -4.60 -5.80
C HIS A 131 4.83 -3.37 -5.64
N ALA A 132 6.14 -3.54 -5.61
CA ALA A 132 7.10 -2.42 -5.56
C ALA A 132 7.05 -1.53 -6.83
N ARG A 133 6.52 -2.05 -7.95
CA ARG A 133 6.31 -1.29 -9.20
C ARG A 133 5.14 -0.31 -9.13
N ASP A 134 4.24 -0.46 -8.17
CA ASP A 134 3.10 0.46 -7.98
C ASP A 134 3.49 1.86 -7.47
N VAL A 135 4.74 2.06 -7.08
CA VAL A 135 5.32 3.40 -6.90
C VAL A 135 5.34 4.16 -8.24
N HIS A 136 5.40 3.44 -9.38
CA HIS A 136 5.26 4.05 -10.71
C HIS A 136 3.82 4.48 -11.05
N ALA A 137 2.78 3.85 -10.53
CA ALA A 137 1.41 4.29 -10.76
C ALA A 137 1.13 5.71 -10.23
N SER A 138 1.87 6.12 -9.19
CA SER A 138 1.84 7.51 -8.71
C SER A 138 2.57 8.46 -9.66
N ALA A 139 3.63 8.00 -10.33
CA ALA A 139 4.35 8.78 -11.34
C ALA A 139 3.55 8.92 -12.64
N GLU A 140 2.87 7.86 -13.08
CA GLU A 140 1.95 7.91 -14.23
C GLU A 140 0.77 8.87 -13.96
N LEU A 141 0.24 8.86 -12.74
CA LEU A 141 -0.80 9.81 -12.35
C LEU A 141 -0.28 11.24 -12.35
N ALA A 142 0.97 11.47 -11.93
CA ALA A 142 1.61 12.79 -11.99
C ALA A 142 1.75 13.29 -13.43
N THR A 143 2.11 12.41 -14.37
CA THR A 143 2.21 12.77 -15.81
C THR A 143 0.83 13.11 -16.40
N GLU A 144 -0.24 12.40 -15.99
CA GLU A 144 -1.59 12.74 -16.45
C GLU A 144 -2.12 14.06 -15.86
N LEU A 145 -1.56 14.48 -14.73
CA LEU A 145 -1.90 15.73 -14.07
C LEU A 145 -1.04 16.91 -14.56
N GLU A 146 -0.16 16.70 -15.54
CA GLU A 146 0.55 17.81 -16.19
C GLU A 146 -0.45 18.81 -16.77
N GLY A 147 -0.27 20.09 -16.42
CA GLY A 147 -1.17 21.18 -16.81
C GLY A 147 -2.40 21.37 -15.90
N THR A 148 -2.59 20.54 -14.85
CA THR A 148 -3.62 20.81 -13.86
C THR A 148 -3.14 21.78 -12.78
N PRO A 149 -4.05 22.56 -12.14
CA PRO A 149 -3.66 23.45 -11.04
C PRO A 149 -2.93 22.72 -9.92
N PRO A 150 -1.88 23.32 -9.32
CA PRO A 150 -1.09 22.70 -8.24
C PRO A 150 -1.97 22.21 -7.07
N ASP A 151 -3.06 22.87 -6.79
CA ASP A 151 -3.97 22.50 -5.71
C ASP A 151 -4.70 21.17 -5.98
N PHE A 152 -4.96 20.83 -7.25
CA PHE A 152 -5.51 19.52 -7.59
C PHE A 152 -4.46 18.42 -7.45
N VAL A 153 -3.23 18.68 -7.84
CA VAL A 153 -2.11 17.76 -7.60
C VAL A 153 -1.99 17.49 -6.10
N ARG A 154 -2.00 18.52 -5.26
CA ARG A 154 -1.98 18.39 -3.78
C ARG A 154 -3.20 17.61 -3.25
N PHE A 155 -4.38 17.79 -3.87
CA PHE A 155 -5.57 17.00 -3.52
C PHE A 155 -5.35 15.50 -3.79
N ILE A 156 -4.83 15.15 -4.96
CA ILE A 156 -4.50 13.76 -5.31
C ILE A 156 -3.41 13.21 -4.39
N GLU A 157 -2.35 13.98 -4.15
CA GLU A 157 -1.30 13.61 -3.20
C GLU A 157 -1.88 13.35 -1.81
N ALA A 158 -2.76 14.22 -1.31
CA ALA A 158 -3.42 14.03 -0.03
C ALA A 158 -4.25 12.73 0.04
N LEU A 159 -4.87 12.31 -1.06
CA LEU A 159 -5.60 11.04 -1.13
C LEU A 159 -4.68 9.81 -0.98
N PHE A 160 -3.44 9.87 -1.49
CA PHE A 160 -2.54 8.71 -1.61
C PHE A 160 -1.27 8.79 -0.78
N SER A 161 -0.91 9.97 -0.23
CA SER A 161 0.36 10.23 0.48
C SER A 161 0.52 9.47 1.78
N SER A 162 -0.58 9.15 2.45
CA SER A 162 -0.58 8.50 3.77
C SER A 162 -1.01 7.05 3.65
N TYR A 163 -0.34 6.20 4.43
CA TYR A 163 -0.71 4.79 4.58
C TYR A 163 -2.18 4.61 4.98
N VAL A 164 -2.67 5.46 5.84
CA VAL A 164 -4.07 5.45 6.31
C VAL A 164 -4.95 6.35 5.43
N GLY A 165 -4.41 7.41 4.84
CA GLY A 165 -5.11 8.39 4.02
C GLY A 165 -6.27 9.11 4.73
N PRO A 166 -6.77 10.19 4.17
CA PRO A 166 -7.98 10.82 4.69
C PRO A 166 -9.19 9.92 4.43
N ARG A 167 -10.07 9.81 5.44
CA ARG A 167 -11.27 8.94 5.37
C ARG A 167 -12.56 9.71 5.21
N THR A 168 -12.53 10.97 5.56
CA THR A 168 -13.68 11.86 5.49
C THR A 168 -13.34 13.12 4.69
N VAL A 169 -14.36 13.77 4.13
CA VAL A 169 -14.18 15.06 3.47
C VAL A 169 -13.61 16.09 4.44
N ARG A 170 -13.92 15.99 5.73
CA ARG A 170 -13.38 16.88 6.78
C ARG A 170 -11.87 16.67 6.96
N SER A 171 -11.41 15.42 7.09
CA SER A 171 -9.97 15.14 7.23
C SER A 171 -9.18 15.47 5.96
N LEU A 172 -9.78 15.27 4.77
CA LEU A 172 -9.17 15.66 3.50
C LEU A 172 -9.07 17.19 3.38
N ALA A 173 -10.12 17.92 3.71
CA ALA A 173 -10.13 19.38 3.69
C ALA A 173 -9.09 19.95 4.68
N ALA A 174 -8.99 19.36 5.89
CA ALA A 174 -7.97 19.73 6.88
C ALA A 174 -6.54 19.52 6.35
N ALA A 175 -6.28 18.37 5.68
CA ALA A 175 -4.98 18.09 5.06
C ALA A 175 -4.60 19.10 3.95
N LEU A 176 -5.60 19.71 3.30
CA LEU A 176 -5.43 20.72 2.27
C LEU A 176 -5.42 22.16 2.82
N GLY A 177 -5.68 22.35 4.13
CA GLY A 177 -5.78 23.67 4.74
C GLY A 177 -7.01 24.47 4.31
N VAL A 178 -8.12 23.79 3.95
CA VAL A 178 -9.37 24.43 3.52
C VAL A 178 -10.57 23.96 4.35
N LEU A 179 -11.66 24.71 4.32
CA LEU A 179 -12.93 24.27 4.92
C LEU A 179 -13.59 23.18 4.05
N PRO A 180 -14.29 22.19 4.65
CA PRO A 180 -15.04 21.18 3.92
C PRO A 180 -16.05 21.77 2.93
N SER A 181 -16.74 22.85 3.31
CA SER A 181 -17.67 23.57 2.44
C SER A 181 -16.99 24.21 1.22
N THR A 182 -15.80 24.75 1.42
CA THR A 182 -14.97 25.30 0.33
C THR A 182 -14.57 24.21 -0.65
N LEU A 183 -14.07 23.07 -0.15
CA LEU A 183 -13.72 21.92 -0.98
C LEU A 183 -14.92 21.43 -1.80
N MET A 184 -16.05 21.21 -1.16
CA MET A 184 -17.30 20.77 -1.83
C MET A 184 -17.76 21.76 -2.89
N SER A 185 -17.80 23.06 -2.55
CA SER A 185 -18.22 24.12 -3.46
C SER A 185 -17.32 24.26 -4.69
N ARG A 186 -16.00 24.10 -4.53
CA ARG A 186 -15.05 24.15 -5.66
C ARG A 186 -15.29 23.01 -6.64
N PHE A 187 -15.42 21.78 -6.12
CA PHE A 187 -15.72 20.61 -6.96
C PHE A 187 -17.06 20.74 -7.68
N TYR A 188 -18.08 21.21 -6.98
CA TYR A 188 -19.40 21.46 -7.58
C TYR A 188 -19.35 22.48 -8.72
N ARG A 189 -18.71 23.65 -8.52
CA ARG A 189 -18.59 24.69 -9.55
C ARG A 189 -17.77 24.25 -10.76
N ALA A 190 -16.79 23.38 -10.55
CA ALA A 190 -16.00 22.80 -11.64
C ALA A 190 -16.72 21.63 -12.33
N ALA A 191 -17.95 21.32 -11.93
CA ALA A 191 -18.72 20.16 -12.40
C ALA A 191 -17.92 18.85 -12.33
N LEU A 192 -17.12 18.69 -11.25
CA LEU A 192 -16.35 17.50 -10.94
C LEU A 192 -17.16 16.56 -10.02
N PRO A 193 -16.88 15.25 -10.03
CA PRO A 193 -17.42 14.33 -9.03
C PRO A 193 -17.14 14.84 -7.61
N ALA A 194 -18.08 14.61 -6.70
CA ALA A 194 -17.94 15.08 -5.32
C ALA A 194 -16.66 14.50 -4.66
N PRO A 195 -15.93 15.23 -3.78
CA PRO A 195 -14.73 14.76 -3.08
C PRO A 195 -14.92 13.42 -2.37
N LYS A 196 -16.14 13.12 -1.91
CA LYS A 196 -16.48 11.84 -1.29
C LYS A 196 -16.28 10.66 -2.26
N ARG A 197 -16.50 10.83 -3.56
CA ARG A 197 -16.30 9.76 -4.55
C ARG A 197 -14.82 9.48 -4.75
N TYR A 198 -13.96 10.49 -4.78
CA TYR A 198 -12.50 10.34 -4.81
C TYR A 198 -11.99 9.60 -3.57
N LEU A 199 -12.48 9.97 -2.39
CA LEU A 199 -12.16 9.29 -1.13
C LEU A 199 -12.56 7.81 -1.15
N ALA A 200 -13.77 7.51 -1.62
CA ALA A 200 -14.25 6.15 -1.71
C ALA A 200 -13.38 5.30 -2.64
N MET A 201 -13.12 5.81 -3.85
CA MET A 201 -12.31 5.10 -4.84
C MET A 201 -10.84 4.96 -4.41
N SER A 202 -10.24 5.98 -3.78
CA SER A 202 -8.89 5.87 -3.22
C SER A 202 -8.82 4.86 -2.08
N GLY A 203 -9.90 4.73 -1.29
CA GLY A 203 -10.07 3.67 -0.30
C GLY A 203 -10.07 2.29 -0.93
N LEU A 204 -10.75 2.10 -2.05
CA LEU A 204 -10.76 0.84 -2.80
C LEU A 204 -9.40 0.52 -3.43
N VAL A 205 -8.64 1.52 -3.90
CA VAL A 205 -7.25 1.31 -4.34
C VAL A 205 -6.41 0.78 -3.17
N ARG A 206 -6.55 1.35 -1.97
CA ARG A 206 -5.85 0.84 -0.77
C ARG A 206 -6.30 -0.58 -0.40
N ALA A 207 -7.60 -0.85 -0.49
CA ALA A 207 -8.13 -2.20 -0.24
C ALA A 207 -7.54 -3.23 -1.19
N ALA A 208 -7.54 -2.94 -2.49
CA ALA A 208 -6.98 -3.82 -3.50
C ALA A 208 -5.50 -4.12 -3.22
N ARG A 209 -4.72 -3.10 -2.87
CA ARG A 209 -3.31 -3.26 -2.46
C ARG A 209 -3.12 -4.10 -1.20
N LEU A 210 -4.02 -3.99 -0.23
CA LEU A 210 -3.97 -4.84 0.96
C LEU A 210 -4.28 -6.31 0.62
N PHE A 211 -5.21 -6.56 -0.31
CA PHE A 211 -5.53 -7.91 -0.77
C PHE A 211 -4.42 -8.58 -1.58
N GLU A 212 -3.46 -7.84 -2.12
CA GLU A 212 -2.26 -8.41 -2.73
C GLU A 212 -1.41 -9.16 -1.71
N ASN A 213 -1.56 -8.85 -0.41
CA ASN A 213 -1.07 -9.72 0.66
C ASN A 213 -2.03 -10.90 0.86
N PRO A 214 -1.64 -12.13 0.47
CA PRO A 214 -2.54 -13.29 0.50
C PRO A 214 -3.00 -13.70 1.91
N GLY A 215 -2.29 -13.20 2.95
CA GLY A 215 -2.68 -13.40 4.35
C GLY A 215 -3.84 -12.52 4.83
N MET A 216 -4.22 -11.49 4.06
CA MET A 216 -5.28 -10.56 4.46
C MET A 216 -6.66 -11.10 4.09
N SER A 217 -7.53 -11.26 5.08
CA SER A 217 -8.94 -11.55 4.87
C SER A 217 -9.76 -10.28 4.61
N VAL A 218 -11.01 -10.43 4.16
CA VAL A 218 -11.93 -9.29 4.00
C VAL A 218 -12.12 -8.55 5.33
N ALA A 219 -12.18 -9.27 6.44
CA ALA A 219 -12.31 -8.69 7.77
C ALA A 219 -11.05 -7.89 8.18
N ASP A 220 -9.86 -8.41 7.86
CA ASP A 220 -8.62 -7.72 8.15
C ASP A 220 -8.52 -6.41 7.38
N VAL A 221 -8.84 -6.43 6.09
CA VAL A 221 -8.82 -5.24 5.22
C VAL A 221 -9.86 -4.22 5.69
N ALA A 222 -11.08 -4.67 6.03
CA ALA A 222 -12.11 -3.79 6.58
C ALA A 222 -11.63 -3.09 7.86
N ASN A 223 -11.02 -3.84 8.79
CA ASN A 223 -10.47 -3.30 10.03
C ASN A 223 -9.30 -2.33 9.77
N HIS A 224 -8.39 -2.65 8.83
CA HIS A 224 -7.28 -1.76 8.47
C HIS A 224 -7.75 -0.44 7.86
N LEU A 225 -8.87 -0.49 7.15
CA LEU A 225 -9.48 0.70 6.55
C LEU A 225 -10.51 1.36 7.48
N ASP A 226 -10.61 0.94 8.76
CA ASP A 226 -11.55 1.41 9.79
C ASP A 226 -13.01 1.43 9.32
N HIS A 227 -13.42 0.43 8.57
CA HIS A 227 -14.81 0.18 8.37
C HIS A 227 -15.44 -0.37 9.66
N SER A 228 -16.66 0.05 9.96
CA SER A 228 -17.39 -0.38 11.18
C SER A 228 -17.62 -1.90 11.25
N SER A 229 -17.60 -2.57 10.09
CA SER A 229 -17.71 -4.02 9.97
C SER A 229 -17.30 -4.50 8.58
N PRO A 230 -16.95 -5.79 8.41
CA PRO A 230 -16.74 -6.40 7.10
C PRO A 230 -17.93 -6.27 6.15
N GLN A 231 -19.16 -6.30 6.71
CA GLN A 231 -20.40 -6.13 5.95
C GLN A 231 -20.54 -4.69 5.42
N SER A 232 -20.17 -3.69 6.24
CA SER A 232 -20.13 -2.28 5.81
C SER A 232 -19.14 -2.08 4.67
N PHE A 233 -17.97 -2.71 4.76
CA PHE A 233 -16.98 -2.70 3.72
C PHE A 233 -17.48 -3.39 2.43
N GLY A 234 -18.12 -4.57 2.55
CA GLY A 234 -18.73 -5.27 1.42
C GLY A 234 -19.80 -4.44 0.70
N ARG A 235 -20.67 -3.76 1.46
CA ARG A 235 -21.65 -2.81 0.89
C ARG A 235 -20.98 -1.64 0.18
N HIS A 236 -19.86 -1.16 0.71
CA HIS A 236 -19.09 -0.08 0.07
C HIS A 236 -18.56 -0.52 -1.30
N ILE A 237 -17.97 -1.72 -1.39
CA ILE A 237 -17.51 -2.29 -2.66
C ILE A 237 -18.68 -2.44 -3.64
N LEU A 238 -19.77 -3.05 -3.21
CA LEU A 238 -20.95 -3.26 -4.04
C LEU A 238 -21.50 -1.95 -4.60
N ASN A 239 -21.59 -0.91 -3.76
CA ASN A 239 -22.12 0.41 -4.17
C ASN A 239 -21.27 1.13 -5.23
N TYR A 240 -19.94 0.92 -5.23
CA TYR A 240 -19.04 1.63 -6.15
C TYR A 240 -18.63 0.79 -7.36
N LEU A 241 -18.59 -0.53 -7.23
CA LEU A 241 -18.09 -1.43 -8.27
C LEU A 241 -19.13 -2.43 -8.78
N GLY A 242 -20.24 -2.60 -8.07
CA GLY A 242 -21.30 -3.55 -8.44
C GLY A 242 -20.95 -5.03 -8.19
N ILE A 243 -19.86 -5.32 -7.48
CA ILE A 243 -19.35 -6.68 -7.22
C ILE A 243 -19.25 -6.97 -5.72
N SER A 244 -19.16 -8.25 -5.35
CA SER A 244 -18.97 -8.66 -3.97
C SER A 244 -17.54 -8.42 -3.48
N ALA A 245 -17.33 -8.36 -2.15
CA ALA A 245 -15.99 -8.22 -1.58
C ALA A 245 -15.09 -9.43 -1.88
N GLY A 246 -15.66 -10.63 -2.01
CA GLY A 246 -14.93 -11.83 -2.41
C GLY A 246 -14.43 -11.75 -3.85
N GLU A 247 -15.31 -11.34 -4.76
CA GLU A 247 -14.98 -11.14 -6.17
C GLU A 247 -13.96 -10.01 -6.35
N PHE A 248 -14.14 -8.90 -5.64
CA PHE A 248 -13.17 -7.80 -5.63
C PHE A 248 -11.76 -8.27 -5.26
N ARG A 249 -11.65 -9.07 -4.19
CA ARG A 249 -10.37 -9.66 -3.74
C ARG A 249 -9.71 -10.53 -4.81
N GLN A 250 -10.49 -11.24 -5.62
CA GLN A 250 -9.98 -12.15 -6.65
C GLN A 250 -9.61 -11.44 -7.95
N THR A 251 -10.33 -10.38 -8.31
CA THR A 251 -10.28 -9.78 -9.64
C THR A 251 -9.53 -8.45 -9.69
N HIS A 252 -9.42 -7.73 -8.56
CA HIS A 252 -8.83 -6.40 -8.50
C HIS A 252 -7.55 -6.38 -7.68
N ASP A 253 -6.42 -6.16 -8.32
CA ASP A 253 -5.17 -5.73 -7.71
C ASP A 253 -5.10 -4.19 -7.65
N GLY A 254 -4.05 -3.66 -7.00
CA GLY A 254 -3.85 -2.22 -6.85
C GLY A 254 -3.73 -1.49 -8.18
N ALA A 255 -3.07 -2.11 -9.17
CA ALA A 255 -2.88 -1.51 -10.50
C ALA A 255 -4.21 -1.40 -11.25
N LYS A 256 -5.01 -2.47 -11.29
CA LYS A 256 -6.35 -2.45 -11.90
C LYS A 256 -7.27 -1.45 -11.23
N MET A 257 -7.24 -1.38 -9.89
CA MET A 257 -8.08 -0.45 -9.15
C MET A 257 -7.61 1.01 -9.35
N MET A 258 -6.31 1.26 -9.49
CA MET A 258 -5.78 2.57 -9.85
C MET A 258 -6.19 2.96 -11.28
N ALA A 259 -6.09 2.05 -12.24
CA ALA A 259 -6.57 2.28 -13.60
C ALA A 259 -8.07 2.64 -13.62
N ARG A 260 -8.87 1.95 -12.82
CA ARG A 260 -10.30 2.25 -12.67
C ARG A 260 -10.53 3.64 -12.04
N PHE A 261 -9.75 3.99 -11.01
CA PHE A 261 -9.78 5.34 -10.42
C PHE A 261 -9.53 6.42 -11.48
N ARG A 262 -8.50 6.22 -12.33
CA ARG A 262 -8.17 7.15 -13.42
C ARG A 262 -9.30 7.27 -14.43
N GLN A 263 -9.81 6.14 -14.92
CA GLN A 263 -10.91 6.09 -15.89
C GLN A 263 -12.18 6.77 -15.39
N ASP A 264 -12.53 6.59 -14.12
CA ASP A 264 -13.78 7.09 -13.58
C ASP A 264 -13.70 8.55 -13.09
N LEU A 265 -12.51 9.02 -12.66
CA LEU A 265 -12.38 10.28 -11.91
C LEU A 265 -11.37 11.28 -12.46
N ILE A 266 -10.48 10.87 -13.37
CA ILE A 266 -9.46 11.76 -13.94
C ILE A 266 -9.71 11.97 -15.44
N THR A 267 -9.63 10.90 -16.20
CA THR A 267 -9.67 10.97 -17.67
C THR A 267 -10.90 11.71 -18.22
N PRO A 268 -12.15 11.45 -17.74
CA PRO A 268 -13.34 12.14 -18.27
C PRO A 268 -13.43 13.63 -17.87
N TYR A 269 -12.62 14.05 -16.91
CA TYR A 269 -12.69 15.40 -16.33
C TYR A 269 -11.43 16.23 -16.57
N ARG A 270 -10.50 15.76 -17.43
CA ARG A 270 -9.19 16.37 -17.65
C ARG A 270 -9.26 17.88 -17.98
N GLU A 271 -10.13 18.26 -18.90
CA GLU A 271 -10.32 19.67 -19.28
C GLU A 271 -10.84 20.53 -18.12
N ARG A 272 -11.80 20.00 -17.37
CA ARG A 272 -12.37 20.68 -16.18
C ARG A 272 -11.36 20.79 -15.04
N LEU A 273 -10.51 19.78 -14.89
CA LEU A 273 -9.43 19.78 -13.92
C LEU A 273 -8.40 20.87 -14.25
N ALA A 274 -8.04 21.04 -15.51
CA ALA A 274 -7.10 22.07 -15.96
C ALA A 274 -7.59 23.50 -15.69
N THR A 275 -8.90 23.72 -15.67
CA THR A 275 -9.54 25.04 -15.44
C THR A 275 -10.07 25.23 -14.02
N MET A 276 -9.84 24.29 -13.12
CA MET A 276 -10.33 24.34 -11.74
C MET A 276 -9.77 25.55 -10.98
N SER A 277 -10.65 26.33 -10.37
CA SER A 277 -10.21 27.45 -9.50
C SER A 277 -9.39 26.94 -8.30
N PRO A 278 -8.36 27.70 -7.84
CA PRO A 278 -7.53 27.32 -6.71
C PRO A 278 -8.35 26.89 -5.49
N LEU A 279 -7.94 25.81 -4.82
CA LEU A 279 -8.56 25.34 -3.59
C LEU A 279 -8.23 26.26 -2.40
N VAL A 280 -6.98 26.72 -2.35
CA VAL A 280 -6.50 27.68 -1.35
C VAL A 280 -6.59 29.07 -1.94
N MET A 281 -7.34 29.96 -1.32
CA MET A 281 -7.25 31.38 -1.66
C MET A 281 -5.89 31.87 -1.25
N GLN A 282 -5.04 32.28 -2.20
CA GLN A 282 -3.87 33.09 -1.85
C GLN A 282 -4.36 34.26 -1.03
N GLN A 283 -3.87 34.39 0.20
CA GLN A 283 -4.09 35.59 0.98
C GLN A 283 -3.56 36.75 0.13
N ARG A 284 -4.47 37.52 -0.46
CA ARG A 284 -4.10 38.82 -1.06
C ARG A 284 -3.41 39.59 0.05
N GLY A 285 -2.12 39.91 -0.18
CA GLY A 285 -1.23 40.54 0.77
C GLY A 285 -1.97 41.63 1.55
N ALA A 286 -1.93 41.51 2.87
CA ALA A 286 -2.35 42.57 3.76
C ALA A 286 -1.51 43.80 3.39
N LYS A 287 -2.11 44.81 2.76
CA LYS A 287 -1.49 46.12 2.60
C LYS A 287 -1.12 46.58 4.00
N PRO A 288 0.15 46.98 4.29
CA PRO A 288 0.50 47.56 5.55
C PRO A 288 -0.36 48.83 5.71
N ARG A 289 -1.14 48.91 6.79
CA ARG A 289 -1.76 50.17 7.21
C ARG A 289 -0.62 51.10 7.67
N ILE A 290 -0.23 51.98 6.79
CA ILE A 290 0.58 53.17 7.20
C ILE A 290 -0.29 53.96 8.14
N ARG A 291 0.04 53.97 9.42
CA ARG A 291 -0.48 54.95 10.37
C ARG A 291 0.36 56.22 10.14
N GLU A 292 -0.24 57.20 9.49
CA GLU A 292 0.23 58.59 9.59
C GLU A 292 -0.09 59.11 10.97
N HIS A 293 0.97 59.58 11.65
CA HIS A 293 0.88 60.43 12.84
C HIS A 293 1.04 61.86 12.41
#